data_8a5ecc649e8e2a3e3f3969f5ae6a870e
#
_entry.id   8a5ecc649e8e2a3e3f3969f5ae6a870e
#
_cell.length_a   1.000
_cell.length_b   1.000
_cell.length_c   1.000
_cell.angle_alpha   90.00
_cell.angle_beta   90.00
_cell.angle_gamma   90.00
#
_symmetry.space_group_name_H-M   'P 1'
#
loop_
_entity.id
_entity.type
_entity.pdbx_description
1 polymer ?
#
loop_
_entity_poly.entity_id
_entity_poly.type
_entity_poly.pdbx_seq_one_letter_code
_entity_poly.pdbx_strand_id
1 'polypeptide(L)'
;TIVGGKGKKAEIDSRIAQLRKQIENTDSKFDKEKLTERLAKLAGGVAVIKVGAATETEMKYLKLKIEDAVNATKAAIEEGVVPGGGVALVKASEKLSAKPVVAPLKNFEAEYKVGWEIVMKAVEAPLRQIAINAGKDGSVIVEKVRNAKGNGGYDAKADEMIADMLLAGIIDPVKVTRSGLQNAASVAAILLTTDVAISEEPKEEKQMGGGMPGGMGGMDY
;
A
#
# COMPACT_ATOMS: atom_id res chain seq x y z
N THR A 1 -8.56 -21.48 -10.18
CA THR A 1 -9.96 -21.53 -9.65
C THR A 1 -10.86 -22.12 -10.72
N ILE A 2 -11.67 -23.11 -10.36
CA ILE A 2 -12.67 -23.71 -11.26
C ILE A 2 -14.03 -23.12 -10.86
N VAL A 3 -14.71 -22.49 -11.81
CA VAL A 3 -16.04 -21.91 -11.63
C VAL A 3 -17.07 -22.86 -12.29
N GLY A 4 -18.19 -23.15 -11.60
CA GLY A 4 -19.21 -24.05 -12.12
C GLY A 4 -18.81 -25.53 -12.08
N GLY A 5 -18.08 -25.94 -11.04
CA GLY A 5 -17.69 -27.33 -10.82
C GLY A 5 -18.89 -28.29 -10.69
N LYS A 6 -18.66 -29.57 -10.97
CA LYS A 6 -19.70 -30.63 -10.92
C LYS A 6 -19.75 -31.38 -9.58
N GLY A 7 -19.26 -30.79 -8.47
CA GLY A 7 -19.27 -31.42 -7.15
C GLY A 7 -20.69 -31.55 -6.57
N LYS A 8 -20.91 -32.55 -5.71
CA LYS A 8 -22.17 -32.71 -4.99
C LYS A 8 -22.29 -31.66 -3.88
N LYS A 9 -23.47 -31.02 -3.78
CA LYS A 9 -23.71 -29.98 -2.78
C LYS A 9 -23.41 -30.42 -1.35
N ALA A 10 -23.80 -31.66 -0.98
CA ALA A 10 -23.53 -32.19 0.35
C ALA A 10 -22.03 -32.32 0.68
N GLU A 11 -21.18 -32.65 -0.30
CA GLU A 11 -19.73 -32.71 -0.11
C GLU A 11 -19.12 -31.29 0.04
N ILE A 12 -19.66 -30.32 -0.70
CA ILE A 12 -19.27 -28.90 -0.60
C ILE A 12 -19.64 -28.36 0.78
N ASP A 13 -20.88 -28.61 1.26
CA ASP A 13 -21.35 -28.15 2.56
C ASP A 13 -20.52 -28.80 3.71
N SER A 14 -20.17 -30.08 3.58
CA SER A 14 -19.27 -30.76 4.51
C SER A 14 -17.89 -30.11 4.55
N ARG A 15 -17.34 -29.76 3.37
CA ARG A 15 -16.05 -29.08 3.27
C ARG A 15 -16.09 -27.67 3.86
N ILE A 16 -17.17 -26.94 3.66
CA ILE A 16 -17.41 -25.61 4.27
C ILE A 16 -17.39 -25.73 5.81
N ALA A 17 -18.08 -26.74 6.37
CA ALA A 17 -18.10 -26.97 7.81
C ALA A 17 -16.70 -27.31 8.37
N GLN A 18 -15.91 -28.10 7.64
CA GLN A 18 -14.52 -28.39 8.01
C GLN A 18 -13.65 -27.13 8.01
N LEU A 19 -13.76 -26.28 6.98
CA LEU A 19 -12.99 -25.05 6.89
C LEU A 19 -13.33 -24.07 8.03
N ARG A 20 -14.62 -23.96 8.41
CA ARG A 20 -15.02 -23.13 9.56
C ARG A 20 -14.35 -23.59 10.85
N LYS A 21 -14.35 -24.91 11.13
CA LYS A 21 -13.66 -25.46 12.30
C LYS A 21 -12.15 -25.22 12.26
N GLN A 22 -11.52 -25.30 11.10
CA GLN A 22 -10.09 -24.99 10.96
C GLN A 22 -9.79 -23.51 11.24
N ILE A 23 -10.66 -22.59 10.81
CA ILE A 23 -10.53 -21.14 11.07
C ILE A 23 -10.63 -20.85 12.58
N GLU A 24 -11.53 -21.57 13.29
CA GLU A 24 -11.69 -21.41 14.74
C GLU A 24 -10.49 -21.94 15.53
N ASN A 25 -9.87 -23.03 15.07
CA ASN A 25 -8.80 -23.75 15.77
C ASN A 25 -7.38 -23.29 15.39
N THR A 26 -7.20 -22.36 14.45
CA THR A 26 -5.87 -21.89 14.07
C THR A 26 -5.51 -20.58 14.77
N ASP A 27 -4.32 -20.51 15.36
CA ASP A 27 -3.77 -19.29 15.97
C ASP A 27 -2.98 -18.45 14.96
N SER A 28 -2.61 -19.04 13.82
CA SER A 28 -1.88 -18.37 12.76
C SER A 28 -2.78 -17.40 12.00
N LYS A 29 -2.49 -16.11 12.09
CA LYS A 29 -3.22 -15.06 11.36
C LYS A 29 -3.19 -15.27 9.85
N PHE A 30 -2.05 -15.72 9.32
CA PHE A 30 -1.87 -16.01 7.90
C PHE A 30 -2.75 -17.18 7.45
N ASP A 31 -2.73 -18.30 8.19
CA ASP A 31 -3.54 -19.48 7.86
C ASP A 31 -5.03 -19.17 7.97
N LYS A 32 -5.43 -18.39 8.97
CA LYS A 32 -6.81 -17.93 9.14
C LYS A 32 -7.29 -17.12 7.92
N GLU A 33 -6.47 -16.23 7.42
CA GLU A 33 -6.76 -15.45 6.22
C GLU A 33 -6.93 -16.36 4.99
N LYS A 34 -6.01 -17.31 4.77
CA LYS A 34 -6.06 -18.25 3.65
C LYS A 34 -7.24 -19.21 3.71
N LEU A 35 -7.57 -19.68 4.90
CA LEU A 35 -8.75 -20.54 5.12
C LEU A 35 -10.06 -19.76 4.89
N THR A 36 -10.12 -18.50 5.31
CA THR A 36 -11.27 -17.61 5.09
C THR A 36 -11.45 -17.33 3.60
N GLU A 37 -10.37 -17.09 2.85
CA GLU A 37 -10.43 -16.92 1.40
C GLU A 37 -10.98 -18.18 0.69
N ARG A 38 -10.52 -19.38 1.10
CA ARG A 38 -11.02 -20.67 0.57
C ARG A 38 -12.50 -20.86 0.89
N LEU A 39 -12.90 -20.56 2.12
CA LEU A 39 -14.29 -20.62 2.56
C LEU A 39 -15.19 -19.70 1.73
N ALA A 40 -14.77 -18.48 1.50
CA ALA A 40 -15.51 -17.51 0.70
C ALA A 40 -15.75 -17.99 -0.74
N LYS A 41 -14.72 -18.59 -1.37
CA LYS A 41 -14.84 -19.16 -2.73
C LYS A 41 -15.80 -20.34 -2.81
N LEU A 42 -15.93 -21.16 -1.74
CA LEU A 42 -16.84 -22.31 -1.70
C LEU A 42 -18.27 -21.91 -1.31
N ALA A 43 -18.43 -21.03 -0.33
CA ALA A 43 -19.71 -20.65 0.24
C ALA A 43 -20.39 -19.49 -0.51
N GLY A 44 -19.62 -18.52 -0.99
CA GLY A 44 -20.12 -17.29 -1.61
C GLY A 44 -20.07 -17.27 -3.13
N GLY A 45 -19.42 -18.26 -3.76
CA GLY A 45 -19.15 -18.27 -5.20
C GLY A 45 -17.96 -17.37 -5.59
N VAL A 46 -17.81 -17.17 -6.89
CA VAL A 46 -16.71 -16.36 -7.47
C VAL A 46 -17.31 -15.30 -8.38
N ALA A 47 -17.05 -14.04 -8.07
CA ALA A 47 -17.34 -12.94 -8.98
C ALA A 47 -16.19 -12.79 -9.99
N VAL A 48 -16.52 -12.65 -11.28
CA VAL A 48 -15.54 -12.47 -12.35
C VAL A 48 -15.75 -11.10 -12.99
N ILE A 49 -14.75 -10.24 -12.83
CA ILE A 49 -14.70 -8.94 -13.49
C ILE A 49 -13.93 -9.12 -14.81
N LYS A 50 -14.62 -9.00 -15.95
CA LYS A 50 -14.00 -9.07 -17.27
C LYS A 50 -13.56 -7.66 -17.67
N VAL A 51 -12.29 -7.54 -18.07
CA VAL A 51 -11.68 -6.28 -18.50
C VAL A 51 -11.34 -6.37 -19.97
N GLY A 52 -11.70 -5.35 -20.74
CA GLY A 52 -11.33 -5.22 -22.15
C GLY A 52 -10.92 -3.77 -22.46
N ALA A 53 -10.06 -3.60 -23.45
CA ALA A 53 -9.63 -2.32 -23.97
C ALA A 53 -9.25 -2.44 -25.43
N ALA A 54 -9.04 -1.31 -26.12
CA ALA A 54 -8.68 -1.28 -27.53
C ALA A 54 -7.25 -1.81 -27.79
N THR A 55 -6.35 -1.65 -26.81
CA THR A 55 -4.96 -2.11 -26.90
C THR A 55 -4.59 -3.03 -25.74
N GLU A 56 -3.59 -3.89 -25.95
CA GLU A 56 -3.11 -4.81 -24.90
C GLU A 56 -2.50 -4.05 -23.71
N THR A 57 -1.79 -2.96 -23.97
CA THR A 57 -1.20 -2.12 -22.93
C THR A 57 -2.27 -1.48 -22.05
N GLU A 58 -3.31 -0.92 -22.65
CA GLU A 58 -4.45 -0.35 -21.95
C GLU A 58 -5.20 -1.41 -21.12
N MET A 59 -5.42 -2.59 -21.70
CA MET A 59 -6.06 -3.70 -21.01
C MET A 59 -5.27 -4.14 -19.78
N LYS A 60 -3.93 -4.24 -19.87
CA LYS A 60 -3.05 -4.54 -18.74
C LYS A 60 -3.13 -3.46 -17.66
N TYR A 61 -3.11 -2.20 -18.05
CA TYR A 61 -3.26 -1.08 -17.14
C TYR A 61 -4.58 -1.11 -16.38
N LEU A 62 -5.70 -1.29 -17.10
CA LEU A 62 -7.03 -1.37 -16.47
C LEU A 62 -7.16 -2.59 -15.56
N LYS A 63 -6.60 -3.75 -15.96
CA LYS A 63 -6.56 -4.94 -15.12
C LYS A 63 -5.86 -4.67 -13.78
N LEU A 64 -4.65 -4.10 -13.81
CA LEU A 64 -3.89 -3.78 -12.61
C LEU A 64 -4.62 -2.75 -11.73
N LYS A 65 -5.24 -1.74 -12.33
CA LYS A 65 -6.03 -0.73 -11.63
C LYS A 65 -7.24 -1.32 -10.90
N ILE A 66 -7.94 -2.26 -11.54
CA ILE A 66 -9.07 -2.96 -10.93
C ILE A 66 -8.60 -3.90 -9.81
N GLU A 67 -7.49 -4.61 -10.02
CA GLU A 67 -6.89 -5.48 -9.01
C GLU A 67 -6.49 -4.68 -7.75
N ASP A 68 -5.88 -3.52 -7.93
CA ASP A 68 -5.55 -2.59 -6.84
C ASP A 68 -6.81 -2.11 -6.09
N ALA A 69 -7.86 -1.70 -6.82
CA ALA A 69 -9.13 -1.30 -6.24
C ALA A 69 -9.80 -2.42 -5.42
N VAL A 70 -9.73 -3.67 -5.90
CA VAL A 70 -10.25 -4.84 -5.16
C VAL A 70 -9.45 -5.07 -3.88
N ASN A 71 -8.11 -4.97 -3.93
CA ASN A 71 -7.27 -5.14 -2.76
C ASN A 71 -7.46 -4.02 -1.74
N ALA A 72 -7.57 -2.76 -2.20
CA ALA A 72 -7.91 -1.62 -1.34
C ALA A 72 -9.27 -1.79 -0.66
N THR A 73 -10.28 -2.28 -1.40
CA THR A 73 -11.62 -2.56 -0.84
C THR A 73 -11.56 -3.65 0.24
N LYS A 74 -10.81 -4.73 0.02
CA LYS A 74 -10.62 -5.79 1.04
C LYS A 74 -9.96 -5.22 2.30
N ALA A 75 -8.91 -4.43 2.15
CA ALA A 75 -8.23 -3.79 3.27
C ALA A 75 -9.17 -2.84 4.05
N ALA A 76 -10.04 -2.11 3.32
CA ALA A 76 -11.04 -1.22 3.92
C ALA A 76 -12.12 -1.98 4.70
N ILE A 77 -12.53 -3.16 4.24
CA ILE A 77 -13.49 -4.03 4.97
C ILE A 77 -12.88 -4.52 6.29
N GLU A 78 -11.58 -4.78 6.33
CA GLU A 78 -10.92 -5.32 7.53
C GLU A 78 -10.73 -4.29 8.65
N GLU A 79 -10.30 -3.06 8.33
CA GLU A 79 -9.93 -2.04 9.33
C GLU A 79 -10.65 -0.70 9.15
N GLY A 80 -11.56 -0.59 8.17
CA GLY A 80 -12.26 0.66 7.87
C GLY A 80 -11.45 1.62 6.99
N VAL A 81 -11.98 2.84 6.88
CA VAL A 81 -11.43 3.90 6.02
C VAL A 81 -11.14 5.17 6.82
N VAL A 82 -10.22 5.98 6.32
CA VAL A 82 -9.85 7.29 6.85
C VAL A 82 -9.83 8.32 5.71
N PRO A 83 -9.80 9.63 6.00
CA PRO A 83 -9.53 10.66 5.00
C PRO A 83 -8.25 10.35 4.23
N GLY A 84 -8.36 10.30 2.88
CA GLY A 84 -7.28 9.90 1.99
C GLY A 84 -6.27 11.01 1.72
N GLY A 85 -5.36 10.73 0.77
CA GLY A 85 -4.38 11.73 0.33
C GLY A 85 -3.36 12.15 1.38
N GLY A 86 -3.07 11.30 2.38
CA GLY A 86 -2.15 11.61 3.47
C GLY A 86 -2.75 12.49 4.58
N VAL A 87 -4.00 12.92 4.45
CA VAL A 87 -4.68 13.79 5.43
C VAL A 87 -4.78 13.12 6.81
N ALA A 88 -5.11 11.84 6.87
CA ALA A 88 -5.25 11.10 8.13
C ALA A 88 -3.96 11.13 8.97
N LEU A 89 -2.79 11.00 8.33
CA LEU A 89 -1.49 11.04 9.02
C LEU A 89 -1.20 12.43 9.58
N VAL A 90 -1.44 13.49 8.82
CA VAL A 90 -1.27 14.88 9.26
C VAL A 90 -2.19 15.19 10.44
N LYS A 91 -3.45 14.80 10.37
CA LYS A 91 -4.41 14.98 11.46
C LYS A 91 -4.09 14.17 12.72
N ALA A 92 -3.54 12.96 12.54
CA ALA A 92 -3.07 12.15 13.65
C ALA A 92 -1.85 12.81 14.33
N SER A 93 -0.89 13.33 13.57
CA SER A 93 0.29 14.03 14.11
C SER A 93 -0.10 15.29 14.88
N GLU A 94 -1.05 16.08 14.37
CA GLU A 94 -1.59 17.25 15.05
C GLU A 94 -2.15 16.91 16.45
N LYS A 95 -3.03 15.89 16.49
CA LYS A 95 -3.63 15.43 17.76
C LYS A 95 -2.61 14.88 18.75
N LEU A 96 -1.57 14.23 18.24
CA LEU A 96 -0.51 13.68 19.08
C LEU A 96 0.46 14.75 19.57
N SER A 97 0.79 15.75 18.76
CA SER A 97 1.65 16.87 19.12
C SER A 97 1.07 17.73 20.24
N ALA A 98 -0.25 17.73 20.40
CA ALA A 98 -0.92 18.40 21.51
C ALA A 98 -0.80 17.66 22.85
N LYS A 99 -0.27 16.42 22.86
CA LYS A 99 -0.09 15.62 24.07
C LYS A 99 1.36 15.68 24.57
N PRO A 100 1.59 15.60 25.88
CA PRO A 100 2.94 15.50 26.39
C PRO A 100 3.63 14.22 25.91
N VAL A 101 4.86 14.34 25.45
CA VAL A 101 5.69 13.20 25.07
C VAL A 101 6.18 12.51 26.35
N VAL A 102 5.78 11.26 26.55
CA VAL A 102 6.19 10.44 27.69
C VAL A 102 7.15 9.37 27.19
N ALA A 103 8.41 9.49 27.59
CA ALA A 103 9.40 8.46 27.26
C ALA A 103 9.16 7.19 28.08
N PRO A 104 9.24 5.99 27.47
CA PRO A 104 9.10 4.73 28.21
C PRO A 104 10.27 4.47 29.17
N LEU A 105 11.42 5.10 28.93
CA LEU A 105 12.63 4.98 29.76
C LEU A 105 13.05 6.38 30.25
N LYS A 106 13.09 6.57 31.57
CA LYS A 106 13.39 7.87 32.20
C LYS A 106 14.75 8.46 31.86
N ASN A 107 15.74 7.63 31.53
CA ASN A 107 17.11 8.09 31.25
C ASN A 107 17.33 8.49 29.78
N PHE A 108 16.33 8.37 28.91
CA PHE A 108 16.41 8.61 27.47
C PHE A 108 15.32 9.55 26.98
N GLU A 109 14.88 10.48 27.82
CA GLU A 109 13.77 11.40 27.48
C GLU A 109 14.12 12.33 26.32
N ALA A 110 15.37 12.79 26.24
CA ALA A 110 15.82 13.70 25.20
C ALA A 110 15.86 12.99 23.83
N GLU A 111 16.48 11.82 23.80
CA GLU A 111 16.61 11.00 22.58
C GLU A 111 15.23 10.54 22.09
N TYR A 112 14.36 10.12 23.01
CA TYR A 112 13.00 9.73 22.67
C TYR A 112 12.22 10.89 22.06
N LYS A 113 12.37 12.11 22.60
CA LYS A 113 11.73 13.31 22.05
C LYS A 113 12.22 13.61 20.64
N VAL A 114 13.51 13.50 20.38
CA VAL A 114 14.06 13.67 19.02
C VAL A 114 13.48 12.66 18.06
N GLY A 115 13.44 11.36 18.44
CA GLY A 115 12.82 10.32 17.62
C GLY A 115 11.33 10.57 17.35
N TRP A 116 10.62 11.05 18.35
CA TRP A 116 9.22 11.45 18.22
C TRP A 116 9.05 12.59 17.20
N GLU A 117 9.85 13.65 17.30
CA GLU A 117 9.80 14.79 16.38
C GLU A 117 10.11 14.38 14.93
N ILE A 118 11.07 13.46 14.74
CA ILE A 118 11.38 12.88 13.43
C ILE A 118 10.15 12.19 12.83
N VAL A 119 9.46 11.35 13.60
CA VAL A 119 8.26 10.66 13.13
C VAL A 119 7.15 11.65 12.82
N MET A 120 6.90 12.63 13.70
CA MET A 120 5.86 13.65 13.51
C MET A 120 6.09 14.47 12.23
N LYS A 121 7.33 14.74 11.87
CA LYS A 121 7.69 15.40 10.61
C LYS A 121 7.58 14.47 9.41
N ALA A 122 7.98 13.22 9.55
CA ALA A 122 7.96 12.25 8.47
C ALA A 122 6.54 11.90 7.98
N VAL A 123 5.55 11.88 8.88
CA VAL A 123 4.15 11.56 8.51
C VAL A 123 3.47 12.63 7.66
N GLU A 124 4.07 13.81 7.50
CA GLU A 124 3.61 14.84 6.55
C GLU A 124 4.02 14.54 5.11
N ALA A 125 5.06 13.71 4.92
CA ALA A 125 5.67 13.48 3.61
C ALA A 125 4.69 12.99 2.53
N PRO A 126 3.74 12.07 2.79
CA PRO A 126 2.79 11.62 1.77
C PRO A 126 1.93 12.76 1.20
N LEU A 127 1.32 13.57 2.07
CA LEU A 127 0.52 14.72 1.63
C LEU A 127 1.38 15.76 0.91
N ARG A 128 2.56 16.05 1.44
CA ARG A 128 3.53 16.97 0.84
C ARG A 128 3.89 16.55 -0.58
N GLN A 129 4.17 15.26 -0.79
CA GLN A 129 4.54 14.73 -2.09
C GLN A 129 3.36 14.78 -3.08
N ILE A 130 2.14 14.49 -2.63
CA ILE A 130 0.94 14.62 -3.46
C ILE A 130 0.77 16.08 -3.96
N ALA A 131 0.96 17.05 -3.08
CA ALA A 131 0.88 18.46 -3.43
C ALA A 131 1.98 18.86 -4.44
N ILE A 132 3.21 18.42 -4.23
CA ILE A 132 4.34 18.65 -5.14
C ILE A 132 4.06 18.03 -6.52
N ASN A 133 3.54 16.80 -6.57
CA ASN A 133 3.19 16.12 -7.82
C ASN A 133 2.05 16.87 -8.57
N ALA A 134 1.21 17.61 -7.86
CA ALA A 134 0.20 18.48 -8.42
C ALA A 134 0.73 19.89 -8.77
N GLY A 135 2.05 20.14 -8.68
CA GLY A 135 2.67 21.42 -8.98
C GLY A 135 2.49 22.49 -7.90
N LYS A 136 2.18 22.11 -6.67
CA LYS A 136 1.95 23.03 -5.55
C LYS A 136 3.07 22.97 -4.52
N ASP A 137 3.19 24.03 -3.72
CA ASP A 137 4.07 24.01 -2.54
C ASP A 137 3.50 23.08 -1.48
N GLY A 138 4.21 21.96 -1.25
CA GLY A 138 3.79 20.94 -0.30
C GLY A 138 3.72 21.46 1.14
N SER A 139 4.55 22.44 1.51
CA SER A 139 4.53 23.02 2.87
C SER A 139 3.28 23.85 3.10
N VAL A 140 2.88 24.64 2.11
CA VAL A 140 1.66 25.44 2.16
C VAL A 140 0.42 24.56 2.25
N ILE A 141 0.37 23.48 1.47
CA ILE A 141 -0.77 22.54 1.50
C ILE A 141 -0.84 21.80 2.84
N VAL A 142 0.29 21.30 3.37
CA VAL A 142 0.32 20.64 4.68
C VAL A 142 -0.19 21.60 5.77
N GLU A 143 0.23 22.85 5.77
CA GLU A 143 -0.21 23.84 6.75
C GLU A 143 -1.73 24.13 6.63
N LYS A 144 -2.25 24.27 5.41
CA LYS A 144 -3.69 24.44 5.17
C LYS A 144 -4.49 23.25 5.70
N VAL A 145 -4.04 22.02 5.42
CA VAL A 145 -4.69 20.78 5.90
C VAL A 145 -4.62 20.67 7.43
N ARG A 146 -3.49 21.04 8.03
CA ARG A 146 -3.34 21.06 9.50
C ARG A 146 -4.37 21.97 10.14
N ASN A 147 -4.58 23.16 9.58
CA ASN A 147 -5.55 24.14 10.09
C ASN A 147 -7.00 23.86 9.68
N ALA A 148 -7.26 22.93 8.76
CA ALA A 148 -8.61 22.55 8.35
C ALA A 148 -9.34 21.82 9.48
N LYS A 149 -10.64 22.06 9.65
CA LYS A 149 -11.46 21.39 10.66
C LYS A 149 -11.86 19.97 10.24
N GLY A 150 -12.01 19.09 11.21
CA GLY A 150 -12.55 17.74 11.02
C GLY A 150 -11.75 16.93 9.99
N ASN A 151 -12.44 16.43 8.96
CA ASN A 151 -11.87 15.64 7.87
C ASN A 151 -11.43 16.50 6.68
N GLY A 152 -11.26 17.80 6.86
CA GLY A 152 -10.85 18.72 5.81
C GLY A 152 -9.47 18.37 5.25
N GLY A 153 -9.34 18.42 3.92
CA GLY A 153 -8.13 18.02 3.21
C GLY A 153 -7.97 18.72 1.86
N TYR A 154 -7.03 18.24 1.07
CA TYR A 154 -6.70 18.79 -0.23
C TYR A 154 -6.99 17.76 -1.35
N ASP A 155 -7.81 18.18 -2.33
CA ASP A 155 -8.02 17.43 -3.57
C ASP A 155 -7.00 17.91 -4.62
N ALA A 156 -6.00 17.07 -4.88
CA ALA A 156 -4.96 17.36 -5.85
C ALA A 156 -5.46 17.36 -7.31
N LYS A 157 -6.59 16.70 -7.59
CA LYS A 157 -7.17 16.66 -8.94
C LYS A 157 -7.95 17.93 -9.26
N ALA A 158 -8.73 18.42 -8.31
CA ALA A 158 -9.49 19.67 -8.45
C ALA A 158 -8.69 20.92 -8.08
N ASP A 159 -7.51 20.76 -7.44
CA ASP A 159 -6.66 21.81 -6.89
C ASP A 159 -7.38 22.71 -5.88
N GLU A 160 -8.13 22.07 -4.97
CA GLU A 160 -8.92 22.80 -3.97
C GLU A 160 -8.89 22.16 -2.59
N MET A 161 -9.20 22.97 -1.56
CA MET A 161 -9.41 22.51 -0.21
C MET A 161 -10.85 22.00 -0.06
N ILE A 162 -11.01 20.77 0.43
CA ILE A 162 -12.30 20.13 0.66
C ILE A 162 -12.62 20.11 2.16
N ALA A 163 -13.86 20.42 2.51
CA ALA A 163 -14.30 20.45 3.89
C ALA A 163 -14.38 19.06 4.56
N ASP A 164 -14.73 18.03 3.79
CA ASP A 164 -14.78 16.65 4.25
C ASP A 164 -14.36 15.68 3.14
N MET A 165 -13.18 15.08 3.29
CA MET A 165 -12.61 14.12 2.36
C MET A 165 -13.40 12.80 2.29
N LEU A 166 -14.03 12.38 3.41
CA LEU A 166 -14.84 11.16 3.42
C LEU A 166 -16.10 11.34 2.60
N LEU A 167 -16.80 12.48 2.74
CA LEU A 167 -17.99 12.81 1.94
C LEU A 167 -17.65 13.01 0.46
N ALA A 168 -16.46 13.53 0.15
CA ALA A 168 -15.97 13.67 -1.22
C ALA A 168 -15.54 12.34 -1.85
N GLY A 169 -15.50 11.24 -1.09
CA GLY A 169 -15.05 9.92 -1.57
C GLY A 169 -13.54 9.80 -1.73
N ILE A 170 -12.76 10.73 -1.17
CA ILE A 170 -11.29 10.66 -1.16
C ILE A 170 -10.87 9.97 0.15
N ILE A 171 -10.74 8.67 0.07
CA ILE A 171 -10.56 7.78 1.22
C ILE A 171 -9.38 6.85 1.03
N ASP A 172 -8.72 6.50 2.13
CA ASP A 172 -7.69 5.46 2.18
C ASP A 172 -8.09 4.36 3.16
N PRO A 173 -7.75 3.08 2.89
CA PRO A 173 -7.91 2.02 3.88
C PRO A 173 -6.96 2.23 5.07
N VAL A 174 -7.48 2.12 6.30
CA VAL A 174 -6.67 2.24 7.53
C VAL A 174 -5.52 1.24 7.53
N LYS A 175 -5.77 -0.01 7.14
CA LYS A 175 -4.77 -1.08 7.09
C LYS A 175 -3.56 -0.70 6.23
N VAL A 176 -3.78 -0.07 5.07
CA VAL A 176 -2.71 0.37 4.15
C VAL A 176 -1.88 1.47 4.79
N THR A 177 -2.53 2.53 5.28
CA THR A 177 -1.86 3.67 5.90
C THR A 177 -1.07 3.27 7.14
N ARG A 178 -1.67 2.44 8.01
CA ARG A 178 -1.03 1.92 9.23
C ARG A 178 0.16 1.03 8.91
N SER A 179 -0.01 0.05 7.99
CA SER A 179 1.07 -0.87 7.62
C SER A 179 2.22 -0.15 6.93
N GLY A 180 1.92 0.85 6.10
CA GLY A 180 2.93 1.69 5.46
C GLY A 180 3.80 2.41 6.49
N LEU A 181 3.20 3.06 7.48
CA LEU A 181 3.92 3.73 8.55
C LEU A 181 4.74 2.75 9.41
N GLN A 182 4.15 1.61 9.77
CA GLN A 182 4.81 0.58 10.60
C GLN A 182 6.04 0.00 9.88
N ASN A 183 5.92 -0.32 8.61
CA ASN A 183 7.01 -0.87 7.81
C ASN A 183 8.11 0.18 7.59
N ALA A 184 7.75 1.44 7.30
CA ALA A 184 8.70 2.52 7.17
C ALA A 184 9.51 2.75 8.46
N ALA A 185 8.84 2.77 9.61
CA ALA A 185 9.49 2.89 10.91
C ALA A 185 10.42 1.69 11.20
N SER A 186 10.01 0.46 10.85
CA SER A 186 10.85 -0.73 11.01
C SER A 186 12.11 -0.66 10.18
N VAL A 187 12.01 -0.27 8.90
CA VAL A 187 13.19 -0.12 8.02
C VAL A 187 14.10 1.00 8.52
N ALA A 188 13.54 2.14 8.93
CA ALA A 188 14.32 3.24 9.48
C ALA A 188 15.08 2.81 10.75
N ALA A 189 14.47 2.03 11.64
CA ALA A 189 15.12 1.52 12.84
C ALA A 189 16.29 0.59 12.50
N ILE A 190 16.14 -0.28 11.49
CA ILE A 190 17.24 -1.14 11.01
C ILE A 190 18.38 -0.29 10.46
N LEU A 191 18.07 0.72 9.63
CA LEU A 191 19.11 1.60 9.05
C LEU A 191 19.87 2.37 10.14
N LEU A 192 19.18 2.86 11.18
CA LEU A 192 19.79 3.58 12.30
C LEU A 192 20.74 2.71 13.13
N THR A 193 20.55 1.40 13.15
CA THR A 193 21.39 0.44 13.88
C THR A 193 22.45 -0.24 13.01
N THR A 194 22.54 0.13 11.73
CA THR A 194 23.49 -0.47 10.76
C THR A 194 24.77 0.31 10.74
N ASP A 195 25.91 -0.37 10.99
CA ASP A 195 27.26 0.23 10.93
C ASP A 195 27.77 0.29 9.49
N VAL A 196 27.43 -0.72 8.65
CA VAL A 196 27.94 -0.81 7.28
C VAL A 196 26.90 -1.50 6.39
N ALA A 197 26.79 -1.03 5.15
CA ALA A 197 26.04 -1.69 4.09
C ALA A 197 27.00 -2.14 2.98
N ILE A 198 26.92 -3.43 2.61
CA ILE A 198 27.71 -4.01 1.51
C ILE A 198 26.75 -4.26 0.35
N SER A 199 27.02 -3.65 -0.80
CA SER A 199 26.26 -3.85 -2.03
C SER A 199 27.19 -4.29 -3.16
N GLU A 200 26.63 -5.01 -4.14
CA GLU A 200 27.35 -5.31 -5.36
C GLU A 200 27.48 -4.04 -6.22
N GLU A 201 28.67 -3.81 -6.76
CA GLU A 201 28.90 -2.74 -7.73
C GLU A 201 28.18 -3.12 -9.04
N PRO A 202 27.41 -2.20 -9.65
CA PRO A 202 26.79 -2.45 -10.94
C PRO A 202 27.85 -2.80 -11.97
N LYS A 203 27.80 -4.02 -12.53
CA LYS A 203 28.67 -4.39 -13.63
C LYS A 203 28.25 -3.58 -14.86
N GLU A 204 29.17 -2.76 -15.39
CA GLU A 204 28.99 -2.19 -16.71
C GLU A 204 28.78 -3.34 -17.70
N GLU A 205 27.58 -3.48 -18.26
CA GLU A 205 27.37 -4.33 -19.41
C GLU A 205 28.26 -3.79 -20.53
N LYS A 206 29.43 -4.43 -20.70
CA LYS A 206 30.21 -4.21 -21.92
C LYS A 206 29.30 -4.53 -23.08
N GLN A 207 28.82 -3.49 -23.76
CA GLN A 207 28.20 -3.66 -25.07
C GLN A 207 29.14 -4.56 -25.86
N MET A 208 28.77 -5.82 -26.05
CA MET A 208 29.38 -6.68 -27.04
C MET A 208 29.20 -5.97 -28.38
N GLY A 209 30.24 -5.25 -28.76
CA GLY A 209 30.35 -4.68 -30.09
C GLY A 209 30.11 -5.81 -31.09
N GLY A 210 29.03 -5.68 -31.84
CA GLY A 210 28.70 -6.58 -32.92
C GLY A 210 29.85 -6.61 -33.93
N GLY A 211 30.78 -7.53 -33.72
CA GLY A 211 31.73 -7.96 -34.72
C GLY A 211 30.97 -8.80 -35.75
N MET A 212 30.59 -8.22 -36.84
CA MET A 212 30.27 -8.97 -38.08
C MET A 212 31.50 -9.78 -38.46
N PRO A 213 31.42 -11.11 -38.60
CA PRO A 213 32.42 -11.83 -39.38
C PRO A 213 32.07 -11.63 -40.85
N GLY A 214 32.70 -10.67 -41.49
CA GLY A 214 32.82 -10.69 -42.95
C GLY A 214 33.66 -11.90 -43.33
N GLY A 215 33.02 -12.89 -43.93
CA GLY A 215 33.61 -14.06 -44.54
C GLY A 215 33.26 -14.08 -46.03
N MET A 216 34.13 -13.45 -46.77
CA MET A 216 34.21 -13.53 -48.23
C MET A 216 34.91 -14.83 -48.60
N GLY A 217 34.40 -15.51 -49.57
CA GLY A 217 35.04 -16.64 -50.29
C GLY A 217 33.96 -17.29 -51.19
N GLY A 218 33.89 -17.12 -52.45
CA GLY A 218 34.94 -17.27 -53.45
C GLY A 218 34.75 -18.62 -54.12
N MET A 219 34.13 -18.53 -55.28
CA MET A 219 34.39 -19.32 -56.52
C MET A 219 34.41 -20.85 -56.50
N ASP A 220 33.74 -21.37 -57.37
CA ASP A 220 34.05 -22.00 -58.67
C ASP A 220 33.28 -23.29 -58.96
N TYR A 221 32.83 -23.30 -60.18
CA TYR A 221 32.21 -24.31 -61.07
C TYR A 221 30.70 -24.53 -60.94
#